data_6d0330023d19739bd61a436acf35fa6b
#
_entry.id   6d0330023d19739bd61a436acf35fa6b
#
_cell.length_a   1.000
_cell.length_b   1.000
_cell.length_c   1.000
_cell.angle_alpha   90.00
_cell.angle_beta   90.00
_cell.angle_gamma   90.00
#
_symmetry.space_group_name_H-M   'P 1'
#
loop_
_entity.id
_entity.type
_entity.pdbx_description
1 polymer ?
#
loop_
_entity_poly.entity_id
_entity_poly.type
_entity_poly.pdbx_seq_one_letter_code
_entity_poly.pdbx_strand_id
1 'polypeptide(L)'
;NPIYIGTLCFACNTDWFARTGTPMPTCWDDLLSPALAGQIVMATPKSSGTSYTTLATLVQMRGEDKAWEYLQKLDQNVGLYTRSGVEPAERVKNGEYAVGIVFSHDAFRAALDGYPIEVRSPADGTGYEIGACALVRNAPEQERENARIFIDWLTSSRGEECYIEAKSCRLPANSTARAADGLPPLDEVKLITYDLEWAGENRTRLISYFDTHIYSARTLRQHRTIKAAAPCAGSDRTAAVLCGNFVS
;
A
#
# COMPACT_ATOMS: atom_id res chain seq x y z
N ASN A 1 23.02 -3.19 -3.68
CA ASN A 1 22.81 -4.64 -3.78
C ASN A 1 21.34 -4.94 -3.50
N PRO A 2 20.58 -5.45 -4.51
CA PRO A 2 19.19 -5.88 -4.28
C PRO A 2 19.15 -7.10 -3.35
N ILE A 3 18.09 -7.22 -2.57
CA ILE A 3 17.89 -8.32 -1.62
C ILE A 3 16.49 -8.94 -1.68
N TYR A 4 15.50 -8.22 -2.21
CA TYR A 4 14.19 -8.76 -2.49
C TYR A 4 13.42 -7.89 -3.50
N ILE A 5 12.34 -8.44 -4.03
CA ILE A 5 11.37 -7.74 -4.85
C ILE A 5 10.00 -7.82 -4.18
N GLY A 6 9.30 -6.69 -4.10
CA GLY A 6 7.92 -6.60 -3.62
C GLY A 6 7.01 -6.01 -4.71
N THR A 7 5.98 -6.73 -5.13
CA THR A 7 5.00 -6.23 -6.12
C THR A 7 3.77 -5.67 -5.42
N LEU A 8 3.15 -4.62 -5.96
CA LEU A 8 1.87 -4.15 -5.45
C LEU A 8 0.76 -5.13 -5.81
N CYS A 9 -0.18 -5.29 -4.88
CA CYS A 9 -1.34 -6.15 -5.05
C CYS A 9 -2.56 -5.63 -4.30
N PHE A 10 -3.69 -6.28 -4.50
CA PHE A 10 -4.90 -6.15 -3.71
C PHE A 10 -4.99 -7.31 -2.73
N ALA A 11 -4.97 -7.02 -1.43
CA ALA A 11 -5.35 -7.96 -0.39
C ALA A 11 -6.88 -7.93 -0.28
N CYS A 12 -7.56 -9.03 -0.63
CA CYS A 12 -9.02 -9.11 -0.67
C CYS A 12 -9.53 -9.99 0.47
N ASN A 13 -10.46 -9.50 1.30
CA ASN A 13 -11.08 -10.30 2.36
C ASN A 13 -12.14 -11.25 1.76
N THR A 14 -11.85 -12.55 1.71
CA THR A 14 -12.72 -13.56 1.07
C THR A 14 -14.10 -13.64 1.71
N ASP A 15 -14.20 -13.49 3.03
CA ASP A 15 -15.47 -13.55 3.77
C ASP A 15 -16.37 -12.35 3.43
N TRP A 16 -15.77 -11.18 3.27
CA TRP A 16 -16.52 -9.98 2.88
C TRP A 16 -17.12 -10.15 1.47
N PHE A 17 -16.32 -10.61 0.51
CA PHE A 17 -16.75 -10.83 -0.86
C PHE A 17 -17.81 -11.94 -0.96
N ALA A 18 -17.63 -13.05 -0.24
CA ALA A 18 -18.62 -14.13 -0.18
C ALA A 18 -19.95 -13.66 0.40
N ARG A 19 -19.92 -12.85 1.48
CA ARG A 19 -21.12 -12.33 2.14
C ARG A 19 -21.90 -11.34 1.28
N THR A 20 -21.20 -10.49 0.53
CA THR A 20 -21.81 -9.42 -0.27
C THR A 20 -22.18 -9.84 -1.67
N GLY A 21 -21.59 -10.92 -2.19
CA GLY A 21 -21.71 -11.33 -3.60
C GLY A 21 -21.04 -10.37 -4.58
N THR A 22 -20.26 -9.40 -4.08
CA THR A 22 -19.48 -8.46 -4.91
C THR A 22 -18.34 -9.23 -5.59
N PRO A 23 -18.06 -9.03 -6.89
CA PRO A 23 -16.89 -9.64 -7.52
C PRO A 23 -15.59 -9.02 -6.96
N MET A 24 -14.58 -9.89 -6.74
CA MET A 24 -13.25 -9.41 -6.33
C MET A 24 -12.57 -8.62 -7.46
N PRO A 25 -11.85 -7.54 -7.15
CA PRO A 25 -11.17 -6.74 -8.15
C PRO A 25 -10.05 -7.54 -8.85
N THR A 26 -9.96 -7.38 -10.16
CA THR A 26 -8.94 -8.01 -11.02
C THR A 26 -8.00 -6.99 -11.65
N CYS A 27 -8.41 -5.72 -11.71
CA CYS A 27 -7.63 -4.62 -12.26
C CYS A 27 -7.85 -3.34 -11.43
N TRP A 28 -7.04 -2.32 -11.69
CA TRP A 28 -7.15 -1.05 -10.97
C TRP A 28 -8.53 -0.40 -11.10
N ASP A 29 -9.17 -0.49 -12.27
CA ASP A 29 -10.48 0.15 -12.50
C ASP A 29 -11.61 -0.52 -11.70
N ASP A 30 -11.49 -1.80 -11.36
CA ASP A 30 -12.48 -2.48 -10.51
C ASP A 30 -12.57 -1.87 -9.10
N LEU A 31 -11.48 -1.22 -8.63
CA LEU A 31 -11.47 -0.51 -7.35
C LEU A 31 -12.38 0.73 -7.34
N LEU A 32 -12.81 1.19 -8.51
CA LEU A 32 -13.75 2.31 -8.64
C LEU A 32 -15.22 1.88 -8.51
N SER A 33 -15.50 0.57 -8.35
CA SER A 33 -16.85 0.06 -8.18
C SER A 33 -17.55 0.73 -6.99
N PRO A 34 -18.79 1.23 -7.16
CA PRO A 34 -19.58 1.77 -6.03
C PRO A 34 -19.82 0.77 -4.91
N ALA A 35 -19.77 -0.54 -5.20
CA ALA A 35 -19.89 -1.58 -4.19
C ALA A 35 -18.73 -1.59 -3.18
N LEU A 36 -17.60 -0.97 -3.53
CA LEU A 36 -16.42 -0.82 -2.67
C LEU A 36 -16.37 0.55 -1.96
N ALA A 37 -17.45 1.33 -1.99
CA ALA A 37 -17.47 2.63 -1.33
C ALA A 37 -17.14 2.54 0.16
N GLY A 38 -16.04 3.19 0.59
CA GLY A 38 -15.55 3.14 1.96
C GLY A 38 -14.93 1.80 2.39
N GLN A 39 -14.76 0.84 1.47
CA GLN A 39 -14.27 -0.52 1.75
C GLN A 39 -12.81 -0.75 1.34
N ILE A 40 -12.15 0.27 0.83
CA ILE A 40 -10.73 0.21 0.47
C ILE A 40 -9.90 0.86 1.57
N VAL A 41 -8.80 0.23 1.94
CA VAL A 41 -7.78 0.79 2.82
C VAL A 41 -6.43 0.81 2.13
N MET A 42 -5.72 1.92 2.23
CA MET A 42 -4.35 2.07 1.74
C MET A 42 -3.57 3.04 2.63
N ALA A 43 -2.27 3.03 2.58
CA ALA A 43 -1.49 4.00 3.32
C ALA A 43 -1.49 5.38 2.62
N THR A 44 -1.11 6.44 3.35
CA THR A 44 -0.85 7.73 2.71
C THR A 44 0.56 7.75 2.07
N PRO A 45 0.70 8.25 0.83
CA PRO A 45 2.01 8.37 0.18
C PRO A 45 3.01 9.25 0.95
N LYS A 46 2.52 10.10 1.84
CA LYS A 46 3.34 10.98 2.68
C LYS A 46 4.23 10.22 3.67
N SER A 47 3.75 9.11 4.20
CA SER A 47 4.45 8.34 5.24
C SER A 47 4.80 6.91 4.83
N SER A 48 4.31 6.42 3.69
CA SER A 48 4.49 5.05 3.23
C SER A 48 5.12 4.96 1.85
N GLY A 49 6.20 4.18 1.75
CA GLY A 49 6.83 3.81 0.49
C GLY A 49 5.88 3.01 -0.40
N THR A 50 5.14 2.05 0.16
CA THR A 50 4.13 1.24 -0.56
C THR A 50 3.13 2.11 -1.29
N SER A 51 2.57 3.09 -0.58
CA SER A 51 1.57 3.98 -1.18
C SER A 51 2.19 4.98 -2.16
N TYR A 52 3.45 5.39 -1.93
CA TYR A 52 4.17 6.16 -2.94
C TYR A 52 4.43 5.34 -4.21
N THR A 53 4.82 4.08 -4.08
CA THR A 53 4.96 3.17 -5.23
C THR A 53 3.62 3.02 -5.96
N THR A 54 2.49 2.91 -5.25
CA THR A 54 1.15 2.90 -5.85
C THR A 54 0.88 4.17 -6.67
N LEU A 55 1.16 5.34 -6.09
CA LEU A 55 0.99 6.63 -6.77
C LEU A 55 1.84 6.72 -8.03
N ALA A 56 3.14 6.43 -7.94
CA ALA A 56 4.06 6.47 -9.07
C ALA A 56 3.70 5.43 -10.15
N THR A 57 3.24 4.24 -9.75
CA THR A 57 2.73 3.21 -10.67
C THR A 57 1.58 3.73 -11.50
N LEU A 58 0.56 4.30 -10.87
CA LEU A 58 -0.61 4.81 -11.57
C LEU A 58 -0.27 5.97 -12.52
N VAL A 59 0.67 6.84 -12.12
CA VAL A 59 1.14 7.93 -12.98
C VAL A 59 1.90 7.39 -14.19
N GLN A 60 2.78 6.41 -14.01
CA GLN A 60 3.54 5.82 -15.12
C GLN A 60 2.66 4.97 -16.05
N MET A 61 1.63 4.31 -15.54
CA MET A 61 0.68 3.52 -16.35
C MET A 61 -0.27 4.37 -17.18
N ARG A 62 -0.78 5.46 -16.60
CA ARG A 62 -1.94 6.20 -17.16
C ARG A 62 -1.58 7.57 -17.73
N GLY A 63 -0.37 8.06 -17.44
CA GLY A 63 -0.02 9.48 -17.58
C GLY A 63 -0.59 10.29 -16.42
N GLU A 64 0.02 11.44 -16.16
CA GLU A 64 -0.21 12.18 -14.91
C GLU A 64 -1.66 12.66 -14.76
N ASP A 65 -2.24 13.28 -15.79
CA ASP A 65 -3.60 13.81 -15.71
C ASP A 65 -4.64 12.72 -15.42
N LYS A 66 -4.58 11.61 -16.17
CA LYS A 66 -5.51 10.48 -15.98
C LYS A 66 -5.29 9.77 -14.65
N ALA A 67 -4.06 9.75 -14.14
CA ALA A 67 -3.77 9.19 -12.83
C ALA A 67 -4.43 10.03 -11.72
N TRP A 68 -4.40 11.36 -11.82
CA TRP A 68 -5.06 12.22 -10.85
C TRP A 68 -6.58 12.08 -10.89
N GLU A 69 -7.17 12.02 -12.09
CA GLU A 69 -8.61 11.75 -12.24
C GLU A 69 -9.01 10.39 -11.60
N TYR A 70 -8.19 9.36 -11.83
CA TYR A 70 -8.39 8.04 -11.25
C TYR A 70 -8.31 8.08 -9.72
N LEU A 71 -7.26 8.70 -9.17
CA LEU A 71 -7.04 8.78 -7.73
C LEU A 71 -8.13 9.59 -7.01
N GLN A 72 -8.68 10.63 -7.65
CA GLN A 72 -9.83 11.36 -7.12
C GLN A 72 -11.09 10.50 -7.04
N LYS A 73 -11.29 9.59 -8.02
CA LYS A 73 -12.40 8.62 -8.00
C LYS A 73 -12.14 7.53 -6.95
N LEU A 74 -10.92 7.00 -6.90
CA LEU A 74 -10.53 5.99 -5.92
C LEU A 74 -10.70 6.49 -4.49
N ASP A 75 -10.37 7.75 -4.21
CA ASP A 75 -10.52 8.38 -2.89
C ASP A 75 -11.95 8.28 -2.34
N GLN A 76 -12.95 8.22 -3.20
CA GLN A 76 -14.35 8.07 -2.79
C GLN A 76 -14.62 6.67 -2.20
N ASN A 77 -13.88 5.66 -2.65
CA ASN A 77 -13.97 4.29 -2.18
C ASN A 77 -13.00 3.96 -1.04
N VAL A 78 -11.98 4.82 -0.81
CA VAL A 78 -11.05 4.64 0.31
C VAL A 78 -11.74 4.99 1.61
N GLY A 79 -11.89 4.03 2.52
CA GLY A 79 -12.41 4.23 3.87
C GLY A 79 -11.37 4.83 4.82
N LEU A 80 -10.12 4.40 4.71
CA LEU A 80 -9.03 4.81 5.60
C LEU A 80 -7.71 4.96 4.85
N TYR A 81 -6.98 6.06 5.15
CA TYR A 81 -5.56 6.19 4.86
C TYR A 81 -4.73 5.93 6.11
N THR A 82 -3.95 4.85 6.11
CA THR A 82 -3.06 4.50 7.22
C THR A 82 -1.72 5.24 7.14
N ARG A 83 -0.92 5.18 8.20
CA ARG A 83 0.44 5.72 8.19
C ARG A 83 1.47 4.71 7.70
N SER A 84 1.28 3.44 8.04
CA SER A 84 2.18 2.35 7.67
C SER A 84 1.67 1.61 6.45
N GLY A 85 2.58 1.18 5.55
CA GLY A 85 2.25 0.40 4.36
C GLY A 85 1.79 -1.03 4.65
N VAL A 86 2.12 -1.57 5.82
CA VAL A 86 1.72 -2.92 6.27
C VAL A 86 0.30 -2.89 6.87
N GLU A 87 -0.08 -1.80 7.51
CA GLU A 87 -1.36 -1.70 8.23
C GLU A 87 -2.60 -2.01 7.38
N PRO A 88 -2.69 -1.67 6.09
CA PRO A 88 -3.84 -2.06 5.27
C PRO A 88 -4.07 -3.57 5.22
N ALA A 89 -3.02 -4.41 5.12
CA ALA A 89 -3.16 -5.86 5.16
C ALA A 89 -3.73 -6.33 6.50
N GLU A 90 -3.29 -5.74 7.61
CA GLU A 90 -3.80 -6.06 8.95
C GLU A 90 -5.29 -5.71 9.10
N ARG A 91 -5.73 -4.55 8.56
CA ARG A 91 -7.13 -4.14 8.59
C ARG A 91 -8.04 -5.06 7.79
N VAL A 92 -7.58 -5.47 6.59
CA VAL A 92 -8.31 -6.42 5.75
C VAL A 92 -8.36 -7.81 6.40
N LYS A 93 -7.24 -8.27 6.95
CA LYS A 93 -7.14 -9.54 7.70
C LYS A 93 -8.18 -9.62 8.83
N ASN A 94 -8.39 -8.51 9.54
CA ASN A 94 -9.34 -8.41 10.63
C ASN A 94 -10.81 -8.21 10.17
N GLY A 95 -11.07 -8.15 8.86
CA GLY A 95 -12.42 -7.96 8.31
C GLY A 95 -12.95 -6.53 8.41
N GLU A 96 -12.10 -5.55 8.72
CA GLU A 96 -12.50 -4.14 8.82
C GLU A 96 -12.75 -3.51 7.45
N TYR A 97 -12.06 -3.99 6.42
CA TYR A 97 -12.15 -3.53 5.01
C TYR A 97 -12.16 -4.70 4.05
N ALA A 98 -12.76 -4.49 2.89
CA ALA A 98 -12.81 -5.50 1.83
C ALA A 98 -11.49 -5.64 1.08
N VAL A 99 -10.82 -4.51 0.80
CA VAL A 99 -9.62 -4.46 -0.04
C VAL A 99 -8.53 -3.59 0.58
N GLY A 100 -7.31 -4.11 0.62
CA GLY A 100 -6.09 -3.37 0.95
C GLY A 100 -5.17 -3.24 -0.26
N ILE A 101 -4.66 -2.04 -0.54
CA ILE A 101 -3.60 -1.84 -1.52
C ILE A 101 -2.27 -1.91 -0.78
N VAL A 102 -1.48 -2.95 -1.04
CA VAL A 102 -0.30 -3.31 -0.25
C VAL A 102 0.79 -3.93 -1.14
N PHE A 103 1.96 -4.19 -0.57
CA PHE A 103 2.91 -5.11 -1.19
C PHE A 103 2.51 -6.56 -0.97
N SER A 104 2.77 -7.40 -1.97
CA SER A 104 2.36 -8.81 -2.00
C SER A 104 2.85 -9.62 -0.81
N HIS A 105 4.06 -9.35 -0.32
CA HIS A 105 4.61 -10.07 0.83
C HIS A 105 3.82 -9.86 2.13
N ASP A 106 3.18 -8.69 2.31
CA ASP A 106 2.34 -8.44 3.48
C ASP A 106 1.00 -9.19 3.39
N ALA A 107 0.40 -9.23 2.20
CA ALA A 107 -0.85 -9.93 1.94
C ALA A 107 -0.65 -11.46 1.97
N PHE A 108 0.40 -11.98 1.34
CA PHE A 108 0.73 -13.42 1.36
C PHE A 108 1.03 -13.91 2.78
N ARG A 109 1.73 -13.10 3.59
CA ARG A 109 1.97 -13.45 4.98
C ARG A 109 0.66 -13.73 5.72
N ALA A 110 -0.33 -12.86 5.59
CA ALA A 110 -1.62 -13.03 6.24
C ALA A 110 -2.39 -14.24 5.67
N ALA A 111 -2.35 -14.46 4.35
CA ALA A 111 -2.98 -15.63 3.71
C ALA A 111 -2.36 -16.95 4.18
N LEU A 112 -1.02 -17.05 4.25
CA LEU A 112 -0.31 -18.25 4.73
C LEU A 112 -0.49 -18.49 6.23
N ASP A 113 -0.76 -17.45 7.01
CA ASP A 113 -1.13 -17.58 8.43
C ASP A 113 -2.60 -18.01 8.61
N GLY A 114 -3.35 -18.28 7.51
CA GLY A 114 -4.70 -18.83 7.52
C GLY A 114 -5.84 -17.81 7.65
N TYR A 115 -5.56 -16.53 7.48
CA TYR A 115 -6.59 -15.49 7.46
C TYR A 115 -7.36 -15.49 6.14
N PRO A 116 -8.62 -15.00 6.11
CA PRO A 116 -9.48 -15.02 4.93
C PRO A 116 -9.06 -13.94 3.92
N ILE A 117 -7.85 -14.06 3.40
CA ILE A 117 -7.26 -13.15 2.41
C ILE A 117 -6.94 -13.90 1.12
N GLU A 118 -7.42 -13.37 0.01
CA GLU A 118 -6.94 -13.70 -1.33
C GLU A 118 -6.08 -12.56 -1.86
N VAL A 119 -4.91 -12.92 -2.41
CA VAL A 119 -3.96 -11.94 -2.98
C VAL A 119 -4.20 -11.85 -4.48
N ARG A 120 -4.54 -10.66 -4.96
CA ARG A 120 -4.83 -10.39 -6.37
C ARG A 120 -3.81 -9.41 -6.95
N SER A 121 -3.02 -9.86 -7.92
CA SER A 121 -2.17 -8.98 -8.72
C SER A 121 -3.02 -8.29 -9.80
N PRO A 122 -2.90 -6.97 -10.00
CA PRO A 122 -3.65 -6.26 -11.04
C PRO A 122 -3.32 -6.80 -12.44
N ALA A 123 -4.34 -7.31 -13.16
CA ALA A 123 -4.18 -7.89 -14.50
C ALA A 123 -3.82 -6.86 -15.58
N ASP A 124 -4.10 -5.59 -15.35
CA ASP A 124 -3.71 -4.47 -16.20
C ASP A 124 -2.26 -4.03 -15.98
N GLY A 125 -1.60 -4.51 -14.93
CA GLY A 125 -0.19 -4.29 -14.61
C GLY A 125 0.03 -3.66 -13.26
N THR A 126 1.19 -3.91 -12.67
CA THR A 126 1.54 -3.40 -11.34
C THR A 126 2.98 -2.93 -11.27
N GLY A 127 3.23 -1.96 -10.38
CA GLY A 127 4.56 -1.54 -10.01
C GLY A 127 5.16 -2.43 -8.92
N TYR A 128 6.43 -2.18 -8.63
CA TYR A 128 7.19 -2.96 -7.67
C TYR A 128 8.22 -2.09 -6.95
N GLU A 129 8.71 -2.61 -5.84
CA GLU A 129 9.92 -2.10 -5.18
C GLU A 129 11.03 -3.13 -5.25
N ILE A 130 12.26 -2.65 -5.17
CA ILE A 130 13.45 -3.45 -4.95
C ILE A 130 14.00 -3.07 -3.59
N GLY A 131 13.92 -4.00 -2.63
CA GLY A 131 14.63 -3.86 -1.37
C GLY A 131 16.11 -4.01 -1.60
N ALA A 132 16.90 -3.06 -1.09
CA ALA A 132 18.33 -3.03 -1.34
C ALA A 132 19.12 -2.63 -0.08
N CYS A 133 20.37 -3.06 -0.02
CA CYS A 133 21.33 -2.64 0.98
C CYS A 133 22.57 -2.02 0.34
N ALA A 134 23.24 -1.14 1.06
CA ALA A 134 24.44 -0.46 0.61
C ALA A 134 25.42 -0.22 1.76
N LEU A 135 26.70 -0.14 1.42
CA LEU A 135 27.74 0.27 2.37
C LEU A 135 27.66 1.78 2.65
N VAL A 136 27.75 2.15 3.91
CA VAL A 136 27.88 3.56 4.30
C VAL A 136 29.28 4.06 3.93
N ARG A 137 29.37 5.14 3.14
CA ARG A 137 30.61 5.63 2.54
C ARG A 137 31.74 5.90 3.54
N ASN A 138 31.43 6.52 4.66
CA ASN A 138 32.41 7.00 5.63
C ASN A 138 32.40 6.17 6.93
N ALA A 139 31.94 4.93 6.90
CA ALA A 139 32.04 4.02 8.03
C ALA A 139 33.53 3.63 8.30
N PRO A 140 33.91 3.35 9.55
CA PRO A 140 35.23 2.86 9.90
C PRO A 140 35.61 1.63 9.07
N GLU A 141 36.91 1.46 8.74
CA GLU A 141 37.36 0.40 7.82
C GLU A 141 36.92 -1.00 8.26
N GLN A 142 37.09 -1.30 9.55
CA GLN A 142 36.72 -2.61 10.10
C GLN A 142 35.21 -2.86 9.98
N GLU A 143 34.38 -1.84 10.20
CA GLU A 143 32.93 -1.94 10.06
C GLU A 143 32.52 -2.11 8.60
N ARG A 144 33.20 -1.41 7.68
CA ARG A 144 32.97 -1.59 6.24
C ARG A 144 33.29 -3.00 5.77
N GLU A 145 34.39 -3.57 6.25
CA GLU A 145 34.79 -4.93 5.90
C GLU A 145 33.76 -5.95 6.43
N ASN A 146 33.35 -5.83 7.69
CA ASN A 146 32.30 -6.66 8.26
C ASN A 146 30.97 -6.52 7.51
N ALA A 147 30.62 -5.29 7.11
CA ALA A 147 29.40 -5.03 6.32
C ALA A 147 29.48 -5.64 4.90
N ARG A 148 30.65 -5.66 4.26
CA ARG A 148 30.85 -6.36 2.97
C ARG A 148 30.56 -7.84 3.12
N ILE A 149 31.20 -8.50 4.10
CA ILE A 149 30.98 -9.92 4.38
C ILE A 149 29.49 -10.21 4.63
N PHE A 150 28.82 -9.34 5.39
CA PHE A 150 27.39 -9.51 5.67
C PHE A 150 26.53 -9.30 4.42
N ILE A 151 26.82 -8.30 3.58
CA ILE A 151 26.10 -8.04 2.34
C ILE A 151 26.30 -9.19 1.35
N ASP A 152 27.52 -9.70 1.20
CA ASP A 152 27.83 -10.84 0.33
C ASP A 152 27.08 -12.10 0.75
N TRP A 153 26.96 -12.34 2.06
CA TRP A 153 26.14 -13.42 2.59
C TRP A 153 24.64 -13.14 2.36
N LEU A 154 24.16 -11.92 2.66
CA LEU A 154 22.74 -11.56 2.57
C LEU A 154 22.21 -11.66 1.12
N THR A 155 23.04 -11.34 0.13
CA THR A 155 22.68 -11.42 -1.30
C THR A 155 22.96 -12.79 -1.93
N SER A 156 23.46 -13.74 -1.15
CA SER A 156 23.60 -15.14 -1.59
C SER A 156 22.25 -15.85 -1.55
N SER A 157 22.12 -16.97 -2.29
CA SER A 157 20.92 -17.82 -2.21
C SER A 157 20.56 -18.19 -0.77
N ARG A 158 21.57 -18.58 0.02
CA ARG A 158 21.37 -18.95 1.44
C ARG A 158 20.87 -17.79 2.28
N GLY A 159 21.42 -16.60 2.08
CA GLY A 159 21.01 -15.39 2.82
C GLY A 159 19.55 -15.01 2.51
N GLU A 160 19.18 -15.01 1.23
CA GLU A 160 17.81 -14.65 0.82
C GLU A 160 16.79 -15.75 1.19
N GLU A 161 17.18 -17.03 1.20
CA GLU A 161 16.32 -18.13 1.64
C GLU A 161 15.98 -18.06 3.14
N CYS A 162 16.72 -17.31 3.97
CA CYS A 162 16.32 -17.03 5.34
C CYS A 162 14.96 -16.34 5.46
N TYR A 163 14.46 -15.70 4.37
CA TYR A 163 13.10 -15.17 4.34
C TYR A 163 12.04 -16.24 4.54
N ILE A 164 12.29 -17.46 4.07
CA ILE A 164 11.39 -18.62 4.25
C ILE A 164 11.28 -18.95 5.73
N GLU A 165 12.44 -19.09 6.41
CA GLU A 165 12.51 -19.40 7.84
C GLU A 165 11.86 -18.28 8.68
N ALA A 166 12.05 -17.02 8.27
CA ALA A 166 11.46 -15.84 8.90
C ALA A 166 9.99 -15.62 8.55
N LYS A 167 9.39 -16.46 7.69
CA LYS A 167 8.02 -16.30 7.14
C LYS A 167 7.79 -14.92 6.53
N SER A 168 8.78 -14.39 5.84
CA SER A 168 8.77 -13.02 5.33
C SER A 168 7.98 -12.85 4.03
N CYS A 169 7.73 -13.91 3.27
CA CYS A 169 6.99 -13.91 1.99
C CYS A 169 7.54 -12.95 0.93
N ARG A 170 8.80 -12.53 1.04
CA ARG A 170 9.48 -11.71 0.02
C ARG A 170 9.98 -12.57 -1.10
N LEU A 171 9.83 -12.08 -2.33
CA LEU A 171 10.47 -12.73 -3.48
C LEU A 171 11.96 -12.41 -3.48
N PRO A 172 12.84 -13.43 -3.58
CA PRO A 172 14.28 -13.20 -3.61
C PRO A 172 14.69 -12.41 -4.86
N ALA A 173 15.68 -11.54 -4.73
CA ALA A 173 16.31 -10.85 -5.87
C ALA A 173 17.36 -11.73 -6.56
N ASN A 174 17.92 -12.69 -5.86
CA ASN A 174 18.87 -13.66 -6.39
C ASN A 174 18.11 -14.79 -7.10
N SER A 175 18.31 -14.94 -8.40
CA SER A 175 17.62 -15.93 -9.25
C SER A 175 17.89 -17.38 -8.90
N THR A 176 18.91 -17.65 -8.07
CA THR A 176 19.26 -19.00 -7.60
C THR A 176 18.69 -19.31 -6.21
N ALA A 177 18.11 -18.30 -5.54
CA ALA A 177 17.45 -18.49 -4.24
C ALA A 177 16.01 -18.97 -4.45
N ARG A 178 15.54 -19.84 -3.56
CA ARG A 178 14.19 -20.36 -3.55
C ARG A 178 13.25 -19.37 -2.85
N ALA A 179 12.10 -19.10 -3.41
CA ALA A 179 11.01 -18.39 -2.74
C ALA A 179 10.24 -19.30 -1.78
N ALA A 180 9.47 -18.72 -0.86
CA ALA A 180 8.57 -19.47 0.01
C ALA A 180 7.48 -20.16 -0.82
N ASP A 181 7.04 -21.34 -0.38
CA ASP A 181 5.96 -22.10 -1.04
C ASP A 181 4.65 -21.28 -1.02
N GLY A 182 3.89 -21.35 -2.10
CA GLY A 182 2.61 -20.64 -2.26
C GLY A 182 2.73 -19.20 -2.76
N LEU A 183 3.93 -18.68 -2.98
CA LEU A 183 4.11 -17.40 -3.66
C LEU A 183 4.11 -17.61 -5.17
N PRO A 184 3.42 -16.77 -5.95
CA PRO A 184 3.49 -16.82 -7.41
C PRO A 184 4.90 -16.45 -7.86
N PRO A 185 5.43 -17.13 -8.89
CA PRO A 185 6.67 -16.71 -9.51
C PRO A 185 6.52 -15.31 -10.14
N LEU A 186 7.60 -14.54 -10.16
CA LEU A 186 7.58 -13.14 -10.59
C LEU A 186 7.12 -12.97 -12.05
N ASP A 187 7.40 -13.95 -12.90
CA ASP A 187 7.02 -13.98 -14.32
C ASP A 187 5.51 -14.18 -14.55
N GLU A 188 4.77 -14.64 -13.54
CA GLU A 188 3.30 -14.69 -13.57
C GLU A 188 2.65 -13.34 -13.18
N VAL A 189 3.43 -12.40 -12.65
CA VAL A 189 2.95 -11.07 -12.30
C VAL A 189 3.20 -10.10 -13.44
N LYS A 190 2.15 -9.46 -13.96
CA LYS A 190 2.29 -8.45 -15.00
C LYS A 190 2.89 -7.17 -14.43
N LEU A 191 4.21 -7.05 -14.51
CA LEU A 191 4.90 -5.83 -14.11
C LEU A 191 4.83 -4.77 -15.22
N ILE A 192 4.70 -3.50 -14.81
CA ILE A 192 4.91 -2.38 -15.73
C ILE A 192 6.42 -2.13 -15.94
N THR A 193 6.78 -1.42 -16.98
CA THR A 193 8.12 -0.83 -17.08
C THR A 193 8.21 0.32 -16.08
N TYR A 194 8.58 -0.01 -14.85
CA TYR A 194 8.60 0.96 -13.75
C TYR A 194 9.95 1.68 -13.71
N ASP A 195 9.93 2.99 -13.98
CA ASP A 195 11.12 3.84 -13.91
C ASP A 195 11.36 4.29 -12.46
N LEU A 196 12.32 3.62 -11.81
CA LEU A 196 12.69 3.88 -10.42
C LEU A 196 13.38 5.24 -10.25
N GLU A 197 14.17 5.69 -11.22
CA GLU A 197 14.88 6.97 -11.16
C GLU A 197 13.88 8.12 -11.27
N TRP A 198 13.02 8.09 -12.28
CA TRP A 198 11.92 9.02 -12.43
C TRP A 198 11.04 9.08 -11.17
N ALA A 199 10.69 7.92 -10.61
CA ALA A 199 9.90 7.86 -9.38
C ALA A 199 10.62 8.53 -8.21
N GLY A 200 11.94 8.32 -8.08
CA GLY A 200 12.76 8.98 -7.07
C GLY A 200 12.78 10.51 -7.20
N GLU A 201 13.03 11.00 -8.41
CA GLU A 201 13.10 12.44 -8.71
C GLU A 201 11.76 13.17 -8.50
N ASN A 202 10.66 12.53 -8.85
CA ASN A 202 9.31 13.12 -8.77
C ASN A 202 8.63 12.93 -7.40
N ARG A 203 9.27 12.23 -6.46
CA ARG A 203 8.65 11.85 -5.18
C ARG A 203 8.03 13.02 -4.42
N THR A 204 8.79 14.06 -4.18
CA THR A 204 8.33 15.22 -3.40
C THR A 204 7.15 15.92 -4.07
N ARG A 205 7.22 16.11 -5.38
CA ARG A 205 6.19 16.78 -6.18
C ARG A 205 4.88 16.01 -6.16
N LEU A 206 4.93 14.71 -6.46
CA LEU A 206 3.74 13.85 -6.51
C LEU A 206 3.09 13.71 -5.13
N ILE A 207 3.87 13.54 -4.06
CA ILE A 207 3.33 13.48 -2.69
C ILE A 207 2.65 14.79 -2.32
N SER A 208 3.26 15.95 -2.64
CA SER A 208 2.69 17.26 -2.34
C SER A 208 1.37 17.49 -3.09
N TYR A 209 1.30 17.07 -4.36
CA TYR A 209 0.07 17.17 -5.13
C TYR A 209 -1.04 16.29 -4.54
N PHE A 210 -0.73 15.03 -4.21
CA PHE A 210 -1.69 14.12 -3.57
C PHE A 210 -2.21 14.69 -2.24
N ASP A 211 -1.31 15.16 -1.38
CA ASP A 211 -1.67 15.72 -0.06
C ASP A 211 -2.62 16.92 -0.22
N THR A 212 -2.35 17.81 -1.16
CA THR A 212 -3.13 19.04 -1.36
C THR A 212 -4.48 18.78 -2.04
N HIS A 213 -4.49 18.00 -3.13
CA HIS A 213 -5.66 17.92 -4.02
C HIS A 213 -6.57 16.71 -3.74
N ILE A 214 -6.07 15.68 -3.06
CA ILE A 214 -6.82 14.46 -2.74
C ILE A 214 -7.06 14.37 -1.25
N TYR A 215 -6.00 14.21 -0.44
CA TYR A 215 -6.11 13.93 0.98
C TYR A 215 -6.73 15.09 1.78
N SER A 216 -6.21 16.31 1.62
CA SER A 216 -6.75 17.49 2.31
C SER A 216 -8.15 17.87 1.82
N ALA A 217 -8.42 17.70 0.51
CA ALA A 217 -9.74 17.94 -0.06
C ALA A 217 -10.81 16.98 0.50
N ARG A 218 -10.45 15.74 0.82
CA ARG A 218 -11.33 14.78 1.50
C ARG A 218 -11.76 15.28 2.89
N THR A 219 -10.81 15.74 3.70
CA THR A 219 -11.10 16.28 5.03
C THR A 219 -12.10 17.42 4.97
N LEU A 220 -11.92 18.34 4.00
CA LEU A 220 -12.86 19.43 3.78
C LEU A 220 -14.25 18.96 3.34
N ARG A 221 -14.34 17.93 2.48
CA ARG A 221 -15.62 17.34 2.07
C ARG A 221 -16.35 16.71 3.25
N GLN A 222 -15.65 15.94 4.08
CA GLN A 222 -16.24 15.33 5.29
C GLN A 222 -16.77 16.37 6.27
N HIS A 223 -16.04 17.45 6.52
CA HIS A 223 -16.50 18.55 7.38
C HIS A 223 -17.74 19.27 6.82
N ARG A 224 -17.84 19.44 5.48
CA ARG A 224 -19.02 20.05 4.84
C ARG A 224 -20.25 19.15 4.98
N THR A 225 -20.10 17.84 4.80
CA THR A 225 -21.19 16.86 4.96
C THR A 225 -21.71 16.82 6.38
N ILE A 226 -20.84 16.83 7.38
CA ILE A 226 -21.23 16.89 8.80
C ILE A 226 -21.99 18.19 9.10
N LYS A 227 -21.55 19.34 8.60
CA LYS A 227 -22.25 20.62 8.78
C LYS A 227 -23.60 20.66 8.08
N ALA A 228 -23.72 20.03 6.89
CA ALA A 228 -24.98 19.96 6.17
C ALA A 228 -25.99 18.97 6.76
N ALA A 229 -25.51 17.94 7.45
CA ALA A 229 -26.34 16.96 8.15
C ALA A 229 -26.74 17.37 9.57
N ALA A 230 -26.17 18.45 10.13
CA ALA A 230 -26.62 19.01 11.39
C ALA A 230 -28.02 19.62 11.19
N PRO A 231 -29.06 19.14 11.89
CA PRO A 231 -30.40 19.76 11.80
C PRO A 231 -30.29 21.24 12.21
N CYS A 232 -30.96 22.10 11.45
CA CYS A 232 -31.17 23.48 11.89
C CYS A 232 -31.83 23.42 13.26
N ALA A 233 -31.06 23.59 14.33
CA ALA A 233 -31.61 23.74 15.65
C ALA A 233 -32.50 24.99 15.64
N GLY A 234 -33.79 24.75 15.60
CA GLY A 234 -34.80 25.78 15.88
C GLY A 234 -34.41 26.49 17.17
N SER A 235 -34.60 27.77 17.14
CA SER A 235 -34.39 28.70 18.26
C SER A 235 -35.02 28.19 19.57
N ASP A 236 -34.26 27.46 20.37
CA ASP A 236 -34.57 27.32 21.79
C ASP A 236 -33.29 27.58 22.60
N ARG A 237 -33.32 28.75 23.25
CA ARG A 237 -32.24 29.22 24.11
C ARG A 237 -32.32 28.47 25.44
N THR A 238 -31.70 27.29 25.53
CA THR A 238 -31.30 26.69 26.83
C THR A 238 -30.51 25.41 26.55
N ALA A 239 -29.23 25.51 26.31
CA ALA A 239 -28.19 24.51 26.58
C ALA A 239 -26.82 25.04 26.09
N ALA A 240 -26.36 26.10 26.72
CA ALA A 240 -24.93 26.35 26.79
C ALA A 240 -24.44 25.60 28.03
N VAL A 241 -23.62 24.59 27.81
CA VAL A 241 -22.55 24.06 28.67
C VAL A 241 -22.27 22.64 28.22
N LEU A 242 -21.11 22.45 27.65
CA LEU A 242 -20.20 21.30 27.58
C LEU A 242 -19.55 21.15 26.19
N CYS A 243 -18.62 22.03 25.93
CA CYS A 243 -17.47 21.72 25.10
C CYS A 243 -16.22 22.22 25.83
N GLY A 244 -15.77 21.40 26.78
CA GLY A 244 -14.49 21.59 27.45
C GLY A 244 -13.36 20.93 26.63
N ASN A 245 -12.34 21.74 26.42
CA ASN A 245 -11.00 21.48 25.93
C ASN A 245 -10.46 20.07 26.19
N PHE A 246 -9.92 19.44 25.11
CA PHE A 246 -8.78 18.56 25.20
C PHE A 246 -7.71 19.03 24.20
N VAL A 247 -6.80 19.86 24.73
CA VAL A 247 -5.46 20.10 24.20
C VAL A 247 -4.51 19.68 25.32
N SER A 248 -3.77 18.63 25.10
CA SER A 248 -2.40 18.40 25.56
C SER A 248 -1.86 17.14 24.89
#